data_2510e2f50ca8c592f7d16daf990b5016
#
_entry.id   2510e2f50ca8c592f7d16daf990b5016
#
_cell.length_a   1.000
_cell.length_b   1.000
_cell.length_c   1.000
_cell.angle_alpha   90.00
_cell.angle_beta   90.00
_cell.angle_gamma   90.00
#
_symmetry.space_group_name_H-M   'P 1'
#
loop_
_entity.id
_entity.type
_entity.pdbx_description
1 polymer ?
#
loop_
_entity_poly.entity_id
_entity_poly.type
_entity_poly.pdbx_seq_one_letter_code
_entity_poly.pdbx_strand_id
1 'polypeptide(L)'
;MTKRKDKKARVRAPLTDLENAIMGAVWDAGPCSVEAVHTAVARKRKLKEASVRTLLRRLEQKGYLRHEVEGRAYIYSAVEPASSLAGRAVRQIIDRFCQGSIEELVSGMVDAKLLTKDELDRLANLARKRRDEGG
;
A
#
# COMPACT_ATOMS: atom_id res chain seq x y z
N MET A 1 2.00 -3.04 -27.03
CA MET A 1 1.72 -3.42 -26.21
C MET A 1 1.01 -3.10 -24.97
N THR A 2 -0.23 -3.08 -25.17
CA THR A 2 -1.18 -2.88 -24.11
C THR A 2 -1.03 -3.88 -23.00
N LYS A 3 -0.61 -5.08 -23.36
CA LYS A 3 -0.42 -6.10 -22.36
C LYS A 3 0.55 -5.73 -21.27
N ARG A 4 1.56 -4.97 -21.66
CA ARG A 4 2.58 -4.56 -20.73
C ARG A 4 2.03 -3.67 -19.65
N LYS A 5 1.10 -2.80 -20.01
CA LYS A 5 0.46 -1.95 -19.03
C LYS A 5 -0.36 -2.75 -18.05
N ASP A 6 -1.09 -3.72 -18.57
CA ASP A 6 -1.89 -4.56 -17.71
C ASP A 6 -1.03 -5.31 -16.72
N LYS A 7 0.11 -5.79 -17.16
CA LYS A 7 1.01 -6.48 -16.27
C LYS A 7 1.54 -5.57 -15.20
N LYS A 8 1.88 -4.35 -15.56
CA LYS A 8 2.35 -3.41 -14.58
C LYS A 8 1.31 -3.12 -13.54
N ALA A 9 0.06 -3.03 -13.95
CA ALA A 9 -1.00 -2.75 -13.01
C ALA A 9 -1.18 -3.88 -12.01
N ARG A 10 -0.91 -5.10 -12.43
CA ARG A 10 -1.12 -6.26 -11.58
C ARG A 10 0.12 -6.71 -10.84
N VAL A 11 1.27 -6.55 -11.46
CA VAL A 11 2.51 -7.10 -10.91
C VAL A 11 3.53 -5.99 -10.75
N ARG A 12 3.67 -5.54 -9.54
CA ARG A 12 4.72 -4.59 -9.19
C ARG A 12 5.78 -5.29 -8.39
N ALA A 13 7.01 -4.83 -8.53
CA ALA A 13 8.10 -5.36 -7.73
C ALA A 13 7.79 -5.11 -6.25
N PRO A 14 8.13 -6.06 -5.37
CA PRO A 14 7.84 -5.89 -3.94
C PRO A 14 8.57 -4.68 -3.36
N LEU A 15 8.02 -4.16 -2.30
CA LEU A 15 8.63 -3.03 -1.59
C LEU A 15 9.66 -3.54 -0.60
N THR A 16 10.80 -2.86 -0.56
CA THR A 16 11.77 -3.08 0.51
C THR A 16 11.27 -2.38 1.78
N ASP A 17 11.92 -2.64 2.91
CA ASP A 17 11.54 -2.00 4.17
C ASP A 17 11.63 -0.49 4.08
N LEU A 18 12.70 0.02 3.48
CA LEU A 18 12.87 1.46 3.33
C LEU A 18 11.81 2.05 2.41
N GLU A 19 11.55 1.36 1.32
CA GLU A 19 10.50 1.80 0.39
C GLU A 19 9.15 1.82 1.05
N ASN A 20 8.89 0.82 1.88
CA ASN A 20 7.63 0.75 2.59
C ASN A 20 7.46 1.92 3.56
N ALA A 21 8.55 2.31 4.24
CA ALA A 21 8.52 3.47 5.12
C ALA A 21 8.21 4.75 4.34
N ILE A 22 8.82 4.89 3.16
CA ILE A 22 8.58 6.04 2.30
C ILE A 22 7.12 6.06 1.83
N MET A 23 6.61 4.92 1.40
CA MET A 23 5.21 4.85 0.97
C MET A 23 4.26 5.20 2.10
N GLY A 24 4.58 4.76 3.32
CA GLY A 24 3.75 5.11 4.47
C GLY A 24 3.65 6.61 4.66
N ALA A 25 4.77 7.31 4.50
CA ALA A 25 4.78 8.76 4.62
C ALA A 25 3.93 9.42 3.54
N VAL A 26 4.02 8.92 2.31
CA VAL A 26 3.25 9.49 1.21
C VAL A 26 1.75 9.24 1.40
N TRP A 27 1.38 8.03 1.82
CA TRP A 27 -0.03 7.73 2.07
C TRP A 27 -0.60 8.62 3.18
N ASP A 28 0.20 8.86 4.22
CA ASP A 28 -0.25 9.70 5.34
C ASP A 28 -0.42 11.17 4.93
N ALA A 29 0.55 11.68 4.19
CA ALA A 29 0.57 13.11 3.88
C ALA A 29 -0.31 13.47 2.68
N GLY A 30 -0.54 12.52 1.79
CA GLY A 30 -1.11 12.82 0.49
C GLY A 30 -0.03 13.41 -0.41
N PRO A 31 -0.38 14.16 -1.43
CA PRO A 31 0.64 14.76 -2.31
C PRO A 31 1.67 15.54 -1.50
N CYS A 32 2.94 15.25 -1.72
CA CYS A 32 3.98 15.84 -0.88
C CYS A 32 5.32 15.93 -1.59
N SER A 33 6.16 16.83 -1.09
CA SER A 33 7.50 17.06 -1.63
C SER A 33 8.50 16.07 -1.05
N VAL A 34 9.68 16.04 -1.66
CA VAL A 34 10.78 15.24 -1.12
C VAL A 34 11.10 15.64 0.31
N GLU A 35 11.10 16.95 0.56
CA GLU A 35 11.41 17.45 1.89
C GLU A 35 10.41 17.00 2.94
N ALA A 36 9.15 17.02 2.58
CA ALA A 36 8.10 16.58 3.50
C ALA A 36 8.26 15.11 3.84
N VAL A 37 8.55 14.28 2.84
CA VAL A 37 8.78 12.87 3.05
C VAL A 37 10.01 12.65 3.93
N HIS A 38 11.08 13.37 3.64
CA HIS A 38 12.31 13.25 4.42
C HIS A 38 12.06 13.59 5.88
N THR A 39 11.35 14.68 6.14
CA THR A 39 11.03 15.09 7.49
C THR A 39 10.23 13.99 8.22
N ALA A 40 9.27 13.42 7.53
CA ALA A 40 8.42 12.40 8.13
C ALA A 40 9.19 11.13 8.49
N VAL A 41 10.05 10.66 7.58
CA VAL A 41 10.78 9.42 7.84
C VAL A 41 11.98 9.62 8.75
N ALA A 42 12.50 10.85 8.82
CA ALA A 42 13.67 11.13 9.65
C ALA A 42 13.39 10.93 11.14
N ARG A 43 12.12 10.93 11.52
CA ARG A 43 11.75 10.71 12.90
C ARG A 43 12.14 9.31 13.38
N LYS A 44 12.15 8.35 12.48
CA LYS A 44 12.41 6.96 12.84
C LYS A 44 13.66 6.39 12.19
N ARG A 45 14.11 6.99 11.12
CA ARG A 45 15.25 6.44 10.38
C ARG A 45 16.16 7.57 9.97
N LYS A 46 17.44 7.30 10.06
CA LYS A 46 18.41 8.28 9.63
C LYS A 46 18.65 8.11 8.14
N LEU A 47 18.00 8.94 7.37
CA LEU A 47 18.16 8.95 5.93
C LEU A 47 18.48 10.35 5.48
N LYS A 48 19.39 10.46 4.54
CA LYS A 48 19.69 11.75 3.92
C LYS A 48 18.60 12.05 2.91
N GLU A 49 18.40 13.35 2.67
CA GLU A 49 17.40 13.75 1.70
C GLU A 49 17.69 13.16 0.32
N ALA A 50 18.96 13.07 -0.06
CA ALA A 50 19.33 12.46 -1.34
C ALA A 50 18.89 11.00 -1.44
N SER A 51 18.97 10.27 -0.32
CA SER A 51 18.52 8.89 -0.29
C SER A 51 17.02 8.80 -0.46
N VAL A 52 16.29 9.70 0.20
CA VAL A 52 14.83 9.76 0.06
C VAL A 52 14.46 10.04 -1.39
N ARG A 53 15.15 10.99 -2.01
CA ARG A 53 14.90 11.33 -3.41
C ARG A 53 15.10 10.12 -4.32
N THR A 54 16.15 9.37 -4.08
CA THR A 54 16.43 8.15 -4.86
C THR A 54 15.34 7.10 -4.67
N LEU A 55 14.90 6.93 -3.42
CA LEU A 55 13.85 5.96 -3.12
C LEU A 55 12.52 6.35 -3.75
N LEU A 56 12.17 7.63 -3.72
CA LEU A 56 10.94 8.10 -4.36
C LEU A 56 10.98 7.87 -5.86
N ARG A 57 12.12 8.14 -6.48
CA ARG A 57 12.28 7.91 -7.90
C ARG A 57 12.13 6.44 -8.23
N ARG A 58 12.72 5.58 -7.40
CA ARG A 58 12.62 4.15 -7.60
C ARG A 58 11.19 3.66 -7.45
N LEU A 59 10.45 4.20 -6.49
CA LEU A 59 9.05 3.86 -6.29
C LEU A 59 8.20 4.28 -7.48
N GLU A 60 8.53 5.40 -8.07
CA GLU A 60 7.84 5.82 -9.28
C GLU A 60 8.12 4.86 -10.42
N GLN A 61 9.37 4.42 -10.56
CA GLN A 61 9.73 3.45 -11.59
C GLN A 61 9.03 2.13 -11.38
N LYS A 62 8.81 1.74 -10.13
CA LYS A 62 8.09 0.51 -9.82
C LYS A 62 6.58 0.65 -9.99
N GLY A 63 6.08 1.86 -10.20
CA GLY A 63 4.65 2.09 -10.44
C GLY A 63 3.82 2.38 -9.21
N TYR A 64 4.45 2.62 -8.07
CA TYR A 64 3.72 2.93 -6.84
C TYR A 64 3.42 4.41 -6.69
N LEU A 65 4.26 5.26 -7.28
CA LEU A 65 4.14 6.71 -7.15
C LEU A 65 4.11 7.36 -8.53
N ARG A 66 3.59 8.56 -8.55
CA ARG A 66 3.70 9.46 -9.70
C ARG A 66 4.04 10.84 -9.14
N HIS A 67 4.51 11.73 -10.00
CA HIS A 67 4.84 13.06 -9.56
C HIS A 67 4.33 14.10 -10.54
N GLU A 68 4.14 15.29 -10.03
CA GLU A 68 3.88 16.48 -10.81
C GLU A 68 4.87 17.53 -10.40
N VAL A 69 5.14 18.48 -11.28
CA VAL A 69 6.07 19.54 -11.00
C VAL A 69 5.28 20.78 -10.59
N GLU A 70 5.63 21.34 -9.43
CA GLU A 70 5.10 22.62 -8.98
C GLU A 70 6.27 23.56 -8.76
N GLY A 71 6.38 24.56 -9.61
CA GLY A 71 7.56 25.42 -9.60
C GLY A 71 8.79 24.59 -9.90
N ARG A 72 9.68 24.45 -8.93
CA ARG A 72 10.89 23.63 -9.09
C ARG A 72 10.84 22.34 -8.31
N ALA A 73 9.73 22.10 -7.66
CA ALA A 73 9.61 20.95 -6.78
C ALA A 73 8.81 19.84 -7.44
N TYR A 74 9.22 18.61 -7.18
CA TYR A 74 8.45 17.45 -7.52
C TYR A 74 7.49 17.15 -6.38
N ILE A 75 6.22 16.97 -6.72
CA ILE A 75 5.19 16.60 -5.74
C ILE A 75 4.78 15.18 -6.04
N TYR A 76 5.05 14.28 -5.13
CA TYR A 76 4.78 12.87 -5.31
C TYR A 76 3.43 12.49 -4.73
N SER A 77 2.74 11.60 -5.43
CA SER A 77 1.43 11.09 -4.98
C SER A 77 1.41 9.59 -5.19
N ALA A 78 0.67 8.90 -4.33
CA ALA A 78 0.47 7.47 -4.50
C ALA A 78 -0.47 7.22 -5.67
N VAL A 79 -0.12 6.23 -6.48
CA VAL A 79 -0.95 5.85 -7.64
C VAL A 79 -2.27 5.28 -7.15
N GLU A 80 -2.25 4.58 -6.00
CA GLU A 80 -3.47 4.06 -5.43
C GLU A 80 -3.36 4.03 -3.91
N PRO A 81 -4.49 3.97 -3.19
CA PRO A 81 -4.46 3.97 -1.72
C PRO A 81 -3.85 2.69 -1.17
N ALA A 82 -3.36 2.78 0.07
CA ALA A 82 -2.78 1.65 0.76
C ALA A 82 -3.75 0.47 0.84
N SER A 83 -5.04 0.75 1.03
CA SER A 83 -6.04 -0.31 1.15
C SER A 83 -6.13 -1.16 -0.11
N SER A 84 -5.98 -0.56 -1.29
CA SER A 84 -6.01 -1.31 -2.54
C SER A 84 -4.82 -2.24 -2.67
N LEU A 85 -3.63 -1.76 -2.27
CA LEU A 85 -2.44 -2.59 -2.28
C LEU A 85 -2.56 -3.73 -1.29
N ALA A 86 -3.08 -3.43 -0.09
CA ALA A 86 -3.29 -4.45 0.93
C ALA A 86 -4.23 -5.53 0.44
N GLY A 87 -5.31 -5.13 -0.22
CA GLY A 87 -6.27 -6.09 -0.76
C GLY A 87 -5.64 -7.05 -1.76
N ARG A 88 -4.82 -6.51 -2.65
CA ARG A 88 -4.15 -7.37 -3.62
C ARG A 88 -3.11 -8.28 -2.98
N ALA A 89 -2.40 -7.77 -1.97
CA ALA A 89 -1.45 -8.60 -1.25
C ALA A 89 -2.15 -9.76 -0.55
N VAL A 90 -3.29 -9.47 0.06
CA VAL A 90 -4.09 -10.51 0.72
C VAL A 90 -4.58 -11.53 -0.30
N ARG A 91 -5.00 -11.06 -1.49
CA ARG A 91 -5.44 -11.99 -2.55
C ARG A 91 -4.33 -12.97 -2.91
N GLN A 92 -3.10 -12.49 -3.01
CA GLN A 92 -1.98 -13.37 -3.31
C GLN A 92 -1.75 -14.39 -2.20
N ILE A 93 -1.90 -13.96 -0.95
CA ILE A 93 -1.76 -14.86 0.19
C ILE A 93 -2.83 -15.93 0.14
N ILE A 94 -4.07 -15.54 -0.13
CA ILE A 94 -5.17 -16.49 -0.20
C ILE A 94 -4.93 -17.50 -1.30
N ASP A 95 -4.50 -17.03 -2.47
CA ASP A 95 -4.29 -17.94 -3.60
C ASP A 95 -3.12 -18.87 -3.36
N ARG A 96 -2.07 -18.37 -2.73
CA ARG A 96 -0.84 -19.14 -2.55
C ARG A 96 -0.93 -20.13 -1.39
N PHE A 97 -1.52 -19.73 -0.28
CA PHE A 97 -1.48 -20.52 0.94
C PHE A 97 -2.83 -21.09 1.36
N CYS A 98 -3.93 -20.55 0.85
CA CYS A 98 -5.27 -20.94 1.28
C CYS A 98 -6.11 -21.49 0.13
N GLN A 99 -5.46 -21.78 -0.98
CA GLN A 99 -6.09 -22.41 -2.14
C GLN A 99 -7.33 -21.65 -2.62
N GLY A 100 -7.23 -20.33 -2.57
CA GLY A 100 -8.30 -19.46 -3.04
C GLY A 100 -9.44 -19.27 -2.06
N SER A 101 -9.35 -19.82 -0.86
CA SER A 101 -10.45 -19.77 0.11
C SER A 101 -10.19 -18.69 1.15
N ILE A 102 -11.05 -17.69 1.20
CA ILE A 102 -10.95 -16.67 2.22
C ILE A 102 -11.33 -17.24 3.59
N GLU A 103 -12.18 -18.25 3.62
CA GLU A 103 -12.54 -18.91 4.87
C GLU A 103 -11.31 -19.55 5.51
N GLU A 104 -10.45 -20.15 4.70
CA GLU A 104 -9.22 -20.72 5.22
C GLU A 104 -8.31 -19.64 5.81
N LEU A 105 -8.24 -18.48 5.17
CA LEU A 105 -7.45 -17.39 5.69
C LEU A 105 -7.98 -16.93 7.04
N VAL A 106 -9.29 -16.70 7.12
CA VAL A 106 -9.90 -16.19 8.36
C VAL A 106 -9.76 -17.23 9.47
N SER A 107 -9.97 -18.50 9.14
CA SER A 107 -9.80 -19.57 10.11
C SER A 107 -8.39 -19.58 10.69
N GLY A 108 -7.38 -19.45 9.82
CA GLY A 108 -6.00 -19.39 10.25
C GLY A 108 -5.72 -18.19 11.14
N MET A 109 -6.32 -17.05 10.81
CA MET A 109 -6.14 -15.84 11.61
C MET A 109 -6.74 -16.01 13.01
N VAL A 110 -7.89 -16.64 13.11
CA VAL A 110 -8.50 -16.91 14.41
C VAL A 110 -7.62 -17.86 15.21
N ASP A 111 -7.16 -18.93 14.58
CA ASP A 111 -6.28 -19.89 15.25
C ASP A 111 -4.99 -19.25 15.73
N ALA A 112 -4.45 -18.32 14.97
CA ALA A 112 -3.23 -17.61 15.35
C ALA A 112 -3.48 -16.45 16.32
N LYS A 113 -4.74 -16.25 16.72
CA LYS A 113 -5.14 -15.17 17.62
C LYS A 113 -4.89 -13.79 17.03
N LEU A 114 -4.90 -13.70 15.72
CA LEU A 114 -4.79 -12.42 15.01
C LEU A 114 -6.15 -11.76 14.84
N LEU A 115 -7.22 -12.49 15.09
CA LEU A 115 -8.57 -12.01 14.85
C LEU A 115 -9.48 -12.58 15.94
N THR A 116 -10.18 -11.70 16.64
CA THR A 116 -11.11 -12.10 17.70
C THR A 116 -12.52 -12.19 17.16
N LYS A 117 -13.39 -12.83 17.95
CA LYS A 117 -14.80 -12.91 17.60
C LYS A 117 -15.43 -11.54 17.50
N ASP A 118 -15.09 -10.65 18.42
CA ASP A 118 -15.62 -9.28 18.38
C ASP A 118 -15.20 -8.55 17.12
N GLU A 119 -13.96 -8.74 16.71
CA GLU A 119 -13.49 -8.15 15.48
C GLU A 119 -14.22 -8.71 14.27
N LEU A 120 -14.47 -10.03 14.28
CA LEU A 120 -15.24 -10.66 13.20
C LEU A 120 -16.63 -10.07 13.10
N ASP A 121 -17.27 -9.88 14.24
CA ASP A 121 -18.62 -9.31 14.27
C ASP A 121 -18.62 -7.89 13.71
N ARG A 122 -17.64 -7.08 14.10
CA ARG A 122 -17.51 -5.72 13.59
C ARG A 122 -17.27 -5.72 12.09
N LEU A 123 -16.43 -6.63 11.61
CA LEU A 123 -16.14 -6.72 10.19
C LEU A 123 -17.36 -7.13 9.38
N ALA A 124 -18.14 -8.08 9.91
CA ALA A 124 -19.36 -8.49 9.25
C ALA A 124 -20.34 -7.33 9.13
N ASN A 125 -20.46 -6.54 10.19
CA ASN A 125 -21.34 -5.35 10.17
C ASN A 125 -20.85 -4.32 9.19
N LEU A 126 -19.55 -4.10 9.13
CA LEU A 126 -18.97 -3.16 8.19
C LEU A 126 -19.24 -3.58 6.76
N ALA A 127 -19.10 -4.87 6.46
CA ALA A 127 -19.34 -5.39 5.13
C ALA A 127 -20.79 -5.19 4.70
N ARG A 128 -21.74 -5.42 5.62
CA ARG A 128 -23.15 -5.20 5.33
C ARG A 128 -23.43 -3.73 5.06
N LYS A 129 -22.85 -2.87 5.89
CA LYS A 129 -23.06 -1.43 5.75
C LYS A 129 -22.53 -0.94 4.42
N ARG A 130 -21.35 -1.39 4.03
CA ARG A 130 -20.76 -0.98 2.75
C ARG A 130 -21.58 -1.45 1.58
N ARG A 131 -22.12 -2.65 1.66
CA ARG A 131 -22.96 -3.17 0.60
C ARG A 131 -24.21 -2.35 0.45
N ASP A 132 -24.84 -1.97 1.56
CA ASP A 132 -26.05 -1.18 1.52
C ASP A 132 -25.79 0.20 0.94
N GLU A 133 -24.66 0.80 1.28
CA GLU A 133 -24.32 2.12 0.78
C GLU A 133 -23.90 2.08 -0.69
N GLY A 134 -23.23 1.01 -1.07
CA GLY A 134 -22.73 0.89 -2.43
C GLY A 134 -23.74 0.37 -3.41
N GLY A 135 -24.78 -0.23 -2.89
CA GLY A 135 -25.76 -0.86 -3.71
C GLY A 135 -26.81 0.00 -4.22
#